data_5ae178537a9b3d26425516f393511a01
#
_entry.id   5ae178537a9b3d26425516f393511a01
#
_cell.length_a   1.000
_cell.length_b   1.000
_cell.length_c   1.000
_cell.angle_alpha   90.00
_cell.angle_beta   90.00
_cell.angle_gamma   90.00
#
_symmetry.space_group_name_H-M   'P 1'
#
loop_
_entity.id
_entity.type
_entity.pdbx_description
1 polymer ?
#
loop_
_entity_poly.entity_id
_entity_poly.type
_entity_poly.pdbx_seq_one_letter_code
_entity_poly.pdbx_strand_id
1 'polypeptide(L)'
;MWHSLNHGGRTIFLEEDEAWIEQIKRRFPMLESYHVTYDSKVNQASDLMQVGKGPECTAISDPQYSMCQLALKGLPSEVYDIEWDLIMVDAPTGYYEEAPGRMSAIYTAGMMARNRREGGEKTHVFVHDVNREVEDKFSREFLCEGT
;
A
#
# COMPACT_ATOMS: atom_id res chain seq x y z
N MET A 1 9.77 15.04 -5.89
CA MET A 1 8.42 15.62 -6.10
C MET A 1 7.56 15.47 -4.84
N TRP A 2 7.10 14.28 -4.42
CA TRP A 2 6.18 14.11 -3.28
C TRP A 2 6.69 14.72 -1.98
N HIS A 3 7.95 14.45 -1.60
CA HIS A 3 8.57 15.05 -0.41
C HIS A 3 8.56 16.59 -0.46
N SER A 4 8.83 17.17 -1.63
CA SER A 4 8.84 18.63 -1.80
C SER A 4 7.44 19.25 -1.74
N LEU A 5 6.40 18.49 -2.11
CA LEU A 5 5.01 18.94 -2.03
C LEU A 5 4.41 18.84 -0.63
N ASN A 6 5.02 18.07 0.26
CA ASN A 6 4.51 17.81 1.61
C ASN A 6 4.88 18.90 2.64
N HIS A 7 5.40 20.04 2.22
CA HIS A 7 5.65 21.23 3.05
C HIS A 7 6.34 20.94 4.41
N GLY A 8 7.28 19.99 4.44
CA GLY A 8 8.00 19.59 5.64
C GLY A 8 7.30 18.52 6.49
N GLY A 9 6.16 18.01 6.06
CA GLY A 9 5.54 16.81 6.64
C GLY A 9 6.39 15.56 6.41
N ARG A 10 6.17 14.52 7.21
CA ARG A 10 6.88 13.25 7.07
C ARG A 10 6.42 12.54 5.79
N THR A 11 7.36 12.09 4.99
CA THR A 11 7.13 11.29 3.79
C THR A 11 7.97 10.03 3.86
N ILE A 12 7.36 8.86 3.69
CA ILE A 12 8.05 7.57 3.61
C ILE A 12 7.82 6.98 2.22
N PHE A 13 8.88 6.45 1.64
CA PHE A 13 8.84 5.73 0.37
C PHE A 13 9.02 4.24 0.61
N LEU A 14 8.15 3.43 0.02
CA LEU A 14 8.24 1.97 0.00
C LEU A 14 8.57 1.52 -1.42
N GLU A 15 9.60 0.73 -1.59
CA GLU A 15 10.13 0.35 -2.90
C GLU A 15 10.48 -1.15 -2.93
N GLU A 16 10.14 -1.81 -4.02
CA GLU A 16 10.43 -3.24 -4.23
C GLU A 16 11.86 -3.49 -4.75
N ASP A 17 12.47 -2.51 -5.40
CA ASP A 17 13.81 -2.59 -5.95
C ASP A 17 14.86 -2.09 -4.94
N GLU A 18 15.56 -3.04 -4.31
CA GLU A 18 16.60 -2.73 -3.32
C GLU A 18 17.77 -1.92 -3.92
N ALA A 19 18.14 -2.20 -5.17
CA ALA A 19 19.19 -1.46 -5.84
C ALA A 19 18.79 0.00 -6.10
N TRP A 20 17.52 0.23 -6.41
CA TRP A 20 16.95 1.57 -6.55
C TRP A 20 16.95 2.33 -5.23
N ILE A 21 16.57 1.67 -4.12
CA ILE A 21 16.64 2.27 -2.78
C ILE A 21 18.06 2.70 -2.44
N GLU A 22 19.05 1.87 -2.70
CA GLU A 22 20.44 2.22 -2.44
C GLU A 22 20.89 3.44 -3.23
N GLN A 23 20.50 3.54 -4.51
CA GLN A 23 20.80 4.72 -5.34
C GLN A 23 20.15 5.98 -4.77
N ILE A 24 18.87 5.89 -4.38
CA ILE A 24 18.13 7.02 -3.78
C ILE A 24 18.77 7.45 -2.47
N LYS A 25 19.11 6.52 -1.58
CA LYS A 25 19.77 6.82 -0.30
C LYS A 25 21.12 7.51 -0.48
N ARG A 26 21.91 7.10 -1.48
CA ARG A 26 23.20 7.75 -1.79
C ARG A 26 23.01 9.18 -2.33
N ARG A 27 22.00 9.37 -3.19
CA ARG A 27 21.77 10.67 -3.85
C ARG A 27 20.96 11.64 -2.99
N PHE A 28 20.02 11.12 -2.20
CA PHE A 28 19.11 11.88 -1.37
C PHE A 28 18.99 11.26 0.02
N PRO A 29 20.03 11.37 0.86
CA PRO A 29 20.07 10.71 2.17
C PRO A 29 19.00 11.21 3.15
N MET A 30 18.35 12.35 2.86
CA MET A 30 17.26 12.88 3.66
C MET A 30 15.90 12.20 3.38
N LEU A 31 15.77 11.43 2.30
CA LEU A 31 14.54 10.73 1.99
C LEU A 31 14.45 9.43 2.79
N GLU A 32 13.38 9.29 3.54
CA GLU A 32 13.08 8.08 4.30
C GLU A 32 12.50 7.03 3.34
N SER A 33 13.20 5.92 3.14
CA SER A 33 12.80 4.85 2.23
C SER A 33 13.11 3.48 2.79
N TYR A 34 12.19 2.53 2.56
CA TYR A 34 12.29 1.16 3.03
C TYR A 34 12.03 0.19 1.89
N HIS A 35 12.78 -0.91 1.89
CA HIS A 35 12.53 -2.03 1.00
C HIS A 35 11.28 -2.78 1.44
N VAL A 36 10.43 -3.16 0.47
CA VAL A 36 9.26 -3.98 0.70
C VAL A 36 9.26 -5.17 -0.26
N THR A 37 8.93 -6.35 0.26
CA THR A 37 8.83 -7.58 -0.52
C THR A 37 7.35 -7.91 -0.75
N TYR A 38 7.02 -8.32 -1.96
CA TYR A 38 5.68 -8.75 -2.36
C TYR A 38 5.72 -10.24 -2.76
N ASP A 39 4.89 -11.05 -2.11
CA ASP A 39 4.78 -12.49 -2.36
C ASP A 39 3.69 -12.84 -3.39
N SER A 40 2.94 -11.84 -3.86
CA SER A 40 1.85 -12.01 -4.82
C SER A 40 2.33 -11.87 -6.27
N LYS A 41 1.51 -12.35 -7.20
CA LYS A 41 1.63 -12.14 -8.64
C LYS A 41 0.30 -11.74 -9.25
N VAL A 42 0.35 -10.95 -10.32
CA VAL A 42 -0.85 -10.47 -11.05
C VAL A 42 -1.75 -11.64 -11.47
N ASN A 43 -1.17 -12.76 -11.94
CA ASN A 43 -1.94 -13.96 -12.32
C ASN A 43 -2.68 -14.64 -11.16
N GLN A 44 -2.40 -14.28 -9.90
CA GLN A 44 -3.09 -14.75 -8.70
C GLN A 44 -4.22 -13.78 -8.25
N ALA A 45 -4.45 -12.69 -8.98
CA ALA A 45 -5.37 -11.64 -8.54
C ALA A 45 -6.80 -12.14 -8.27
N SER A 46 -7.30 -13.09 -9.08
CA SER A 46 -8.63 -13.66 -8.87
C SER A 46 -8.74 -14.43 -7.55
N ASP A 47 -7.75 -15.26 -7.25
CA ASP A 47 -7.71 -16.05 -6.02
C ASP A 47 -7.53 -15.13 -4.80
N LEU A 48 -6.64 -14.14 -4.91
CA LEU A 48 -6.42 -13.14 -3.86
C LEU A 48 -7.65 -12.28 -3.60
N MET A 49 -8.45 -11.99 -4.63
CA MET A 49 -9.75 -11.33 -4.45
C MET A 49 -10.72 -12.15 -3.61
N GLN A 50 -10.76 -13.47 -3.79
CA GLN A 50 -11.58 -14.36 -2.96
C GLN A 50 -11.05 -14.43 -1.52
N VAL A 51 -9.75 -14.53 -1.36
CA VAL A 51 -9.09 -14.46 -0.02
C VAL A 51 -9.45 -13.15 0.68
N GLY A 52 -9.40 -12.03 -0.01
CA GLY A 52 -9.72 -10.69 0.52
C GLY A 52 -11.16 -10.54 1.04
N LYS A 53 -12.09 -11.36 0.57
CA LYS A 53 -13.49 -11.41 1.02
C LYS A 53 -13.70 -12.29 2.26
N GLY A 54 -12.67 -13.02 2.67
CA GLY A 54 -12.72 -13.87 3.85
C GLY A 54 -12.69 -13.09 5.17
N PRO A 55 -13.07 -13.77 6.28
CA PRO A 55 -13.21 -13.11 7.59
C PRO A 55 -11.90 -12.53 8.12
N GLU A 56 -10.77 -13.12 7.78
CA GLU A 56 -9.45 -12.62 8.18
C GLU A 56 -9.06 -11.30 7.50
N CYS A 57 -9.69 -10.99 6.37
CA CYS A 57 -9.40 -9.80 5.58
C CYS A 57 -10.45 -8.70 5.73
N THR A 58 -11.68 -9.02 6.14
CA THR A 58 -12.79 -8.06 6.22
C THR A 58 -12.87 -7.34 7.57
N ALA A 59 -12.31 -7.93 8.63
CA ALA A 59 -12.25 -7.29 9.93
C ALA A 59 -11.25 -6.12 9.91
N ILE A 60 -11.69 -4.94 10.35
CA ILE A 60 -10.81 -3.78 10.49
C ILE A 60 -9.81 -4.07 11.61
N SER A 61 -8.54 -4.05 11.28
CA SER A 61 -7.46 -4.30 12.22
C SER A 61 -6.17 -3.64 11.75
N ASP A 62 -5.18 -3.57 12.63
CA ASP A 62 -3.84 -3.16 12.25
C ASP A 62 -3.25 -4.17 11.24
N PRO A 63 -2.88 -3.73 10.02
CA PRO A 63 -2.33 -4.63 9.01
C PRO A 63 -1.05 -5.32 9.47
N GLN A 64 -0.28 -4.74 10.38
CA GLN A 64 0.92 -5.35 10.94
C GLN A 64 0.62 -6.71 11.59
N TYR A 65 -0.52 -6.84 12.27
CA TYR A 65 -0.92 -8.05 13.02
C TYR A 65 -2.02 -8.85 12.33
N SER A 66 -2.51 -8.39 11.19
CA SER A 66 -3.56 -9.07 10.42
C SER A 66 -3.14 -10.47 9.98
N MET A 67 -4.06 -11.43 10.01
CA MET A 67 -3.88 -12.76 9.43
C MET A 67 -4.21 -12.82 7.94
N CYS A 68 -4.70 -11.72 7.36
CA CYS A 68 -5.02 -11.64 5.95
C CYS A 68 -3.77 -11.76 5.09
N GLN A 69 -3.82 -12.66 4.11
CA GLN A 69 -2.72 -12.86 3.16
C GLN A 69 -2.40 -11.59 2.34
N LEU A 70 -3.37 -10.71 2.14
CA LEU A 70 -3.18 -9.44 1.42
C LEU A 70 -2.45 -8.37 2.24
N ALA A 71 -2.38 -8.51 3.58
CA ALA A 71 -1.72 -7.52 4.41
C ALA A 71 -0.21 -7.57 4.23
N LEU A 72 0.41 -6.46 3.83
CA LEU A 72 1.85 -6.33 3.76
C LEU A 72 2.48 -6.47 5.13
N LYS A 73 3.53 -7.27 5.21
CA LYS A 73 4.30 -7.58 6.41
C LYS A 73 5.74 -7.08 6.29
N GLY A 74 6.43 -7.05 7.41
CA GLY A 74 7.86 -6.78 7.44
C GLY A 74 8.25 -5.31 7.23
N LEU A 75 7.29 -4.39 7.19
CA LEU A 75 7.57 -2.96 7.21
C LEU A 75 7.99 -2.53 8.63
N PRO A 76 8.77 -1.45 8.78
CA PRO A 76 9.01 -0.86 10.10
C PRO A 76 7.70 -0.56 10.84
N SER A 77 7.65 -0.83 12.14
CA SER A 77 6.43 -0.65 12.95
C SER A 77 5.84 0.77 12.81
N GLU A 78 6.70 1.76 12.75
CA GLU A 78 6.29 3.16 12.60
C GLU A 78 5.51 3.45 11.30
N VAL A 79 5.68 2.63 10.24
CA VAL A 79 4.86 2.75 9.02
C VAL A 79 3.41 2.41 9.31
N TYR A 80 3.17 1.45 10.21
CA TYR A 80 1.82 1.05 10.61
C TYR A 80 1.25 1.96 11.72
N ASP A 81 2.09 2.45 12.62
CA ASP A 81 1.68 3.26 13.78
C ASP A 81 1.25 4.69 13.41
N ILE A 82 1.75 5.21 12.30
CA ILE A 82 1.43 6.57 11.85
C ILE A 82 0.05 6.59 11.17
N GLU A 83 -0.79 7.53 11.58
CA GLU A 83 -2.03 7.86 10.88
C GLU A 83 -1.73 8.77 9.68
N TRP A 84 -1.49 8.16 8.53
CA TRP A 84 -1.15 8.88 7.30
C TRP A 84 -2.33 9.67 6.76
N ASP A 85 -2.10 10.94 6.40
CA ASP A 85 -3.13 11.78 5.76
C ASP A 85 -3.31 11.41 4.28
N LEU A 86 -2.23 10.97 3.64
CA LEU A 86 -2.22 10.56 2.25
C LEU A 86 -1.37 9.31 2.04
N ILE A 87 -1.93 8.33 1.32
CA ILE A 87 -1.21 7.14 0.86
C ILE A 87 -1.32 7.09 -0.67
N MET A 88 -0.17 7.04 -1.36
CA MET A 88 -0.11 6.87 -2.82
C MET A 88 0.34 5.46 -3.15
N VAL A 89 -0.44 4.74 -3.93
CA VAL A 89 -0.13 3.41 -4.45
C VAL A 89 0.21 3.53 -5.94
N ASP A 90 1.50 3.59 -6.24
CA ASP A 90 2.06 3.64 -7.60
C ASP A 90 3.07 2.52 -7.88
N ALA A 91 3.25 1.64 -6.92
CA ALA A 91 4.08 0.44 -6.92
C ALA A 91 3.37 -0.69 -6.16
N PRO A 92 3.80 -1.92 -6.30
CA PRO A 92 4.87 -2.45 -7.17
C PRO A 92 4.45 -2.54 -8.64
N THR A 93 5.36 -3.11 -9.45
CA THR A 93 5.11 -3.44 -10.87
C THR A 93 3.89 -4.35 -11.03
N GLY A 94 2.99 -4.04 -11.97
CA GLY A 94 1.71 -4.74 -12.12
C GLY A 94 1.20 -4.88 -13.56
N TYR A 95 2.05 -4.70 -14.59
CA TYR A 95 1.61 -4.69 -15.99
C TYR A 95 1.81 -6.01 -16.75
N TYR A 96 2.32 -7.06 -16.11
CA TYR A 96 2.45 -8.41 -16.66
C TYR A 96 2.14 -9.48 -15.61
N GLU A 97 1.84 -10.68 -16.04
CA GLU A 97 1.26 -11.75 -15.21
C GLU A 97 2.13 -12.19 -14.03
N GLU A 98 3.46 -12.23 -14.21
CA GLU A 98 4.43 -12.63 -13.17
C GLU A 98 4.88 -11.46 -12.27
N ALA A 99 4.49 -10.25 -12.61
CA ALA A 99 4.76 -9.09 -11.76
C ALA A 99 4.07 -9.22 -10.40
N PRO A 100 4.59 -8.59 -9.34
CA PRO A 100 3.97 -8.65 -8.01
C PRO A 100 2.52 -8.18 -7.97
N GLY A 101 2.18 -7.14 -8.73
CA GLY A 101 0.85 -6.51 -8.70
C GLY A 101 0.60 -5.69 -7.43
N ARG A 102 -0.39 -4.81 -7.49
CA ARG A 102 -0.68 -3.85 -6.42
C ARG A 102 -1.75 -4.32 -5.42
N MET A 103 -2.17 -5.58 -5.48
CA MET A 103 -3.26 -6.12 -4.65
C MET A 103 -3.02 -5.91 -3.16
N SER A 104 -1.85 -6.32 -2.67
CA SER A 104 -1.49 -6.17 -1.25
C SER A 104 -1.26 -4.72 -0.85
N ALA A 105 -0.69 -3.89 -1.73
CA ALA A 105 -0.50 -2.47 -1.47
C ALA A 105 -1.84 -1.74 -1.32
N ILE A 106 -2.79 -1.99 -2.23
CA ILE A 106 -4.14 -1.40 -2.19
C ILE A 106 -4.89 -1.85 -0.93
N TYR A 107 -4.88 -3.15 -0.64
CA TYR A 107 -5.51 -3.70 0.56
C TYR A 107 -4.94 -3.08 1.84
N THR A 108 -3.61 -3.05 1.96
CA THR A 108 -2.94 -2.52 3.16
C THR A 108 -3.21 -1.04 3.35
N ALA A 109 -3.16 -0.24 2.27
CA ALA A 109 -3.50 1.17 2.31
C ALA A 109 -4.95 1.41 2.79
N GLY A 110 -5.90 0.62 2.27
CA GLY A 110 -7.30 0.68 2.69
C GLY A 110 -7.49 0.29 4.16
N MET A 111 -6.75 -0.70 4.64
CA MET A 111 -6.81 -1.14 6.03
C MET A 111 -6.19 -0.09 6.97
N MET A 112 -5.05 0.50 6.63
CA MET A 112 -4.45 1.61 7.36
C MET A 112 -5.41 2.80 7.45
N ALA A 113 -6.08 3.14 6.35
CA ALA A 113 -7.05 4.23 6.32
C ALA A 113 -8.25 4.01 7.24
N ARG A 114 -8.72 2.76 7.38
CA ARG A 114 -9.85 2.40 8.25
C ARG A 114 -9.47 2.20 9.71
N ASN A 115 -8.22 1.84 9.99
CA ASN A 115 -7.73 1.57 11.34
C ASN A 115 -7.33 2.85 12.10
N ARG A 116 -7.70 4.03 11.60
CA ARG A 116 -7.48 5.31 12.31
C ARG A 116 -8.39 5.44 13.52
N ARG A 117 -7.98 6.27 14.46
CA ARG A 117 -8.80 6.61 15.64
C ARG A 117 -10.09 7.31 15.21
N GLU A 118 -11.16 6.96 15.89
CA GLU A 118 -12.45 7.60 15.66
C GLU A 118 -12.39 9.12 15.93
N GLY A 119 -13.00 9.89 15.03
CA GLY A 119 -13.05 11.35 15.13
C GLY A 119 -11.82 12.11 14.63
N GLY A 120 -10.80 11.40 14.13
CA GLY A 120 -9.65 12.00 13.47
C GLY A 120 -9.91 12.38 12.00
N GLU A 121 -8.91 13.01 11.38
CA GLU A 121 -8.94 13.31 9.94
C GLU A 121 -8.90 12.01 9.12
N LYS A 122 -9.43 12.04 7.91
CA LYS A 122 -9.48 10.88 7.02
C LYS A 122 -8.15 10.71 6.28
N THR A 123 -7.77 9.47 6.01
CA THR A 123 -6.69 9.13 5.08
C THR A 123 -7.21 9.15 3.65
N HIS A 124 -6.56 9.88 2.78
CA HIS A 124 -6.81 9.83 1.34
C HIS A 124 -5.90 8.80 0.68
N VAL A 125 -6.49 7.82 0.00
CA VAL A 125 -5.74 6.81 -0.73
C VAL A 125 -5.87 7.07 -2.22
N PHE A 126 -4.75 7.21 -2.91
CA PHE A 126 -4.68 7.38 -4.36
C PHE A 126 -4.02 6.16 -5.00
N VAL A 127 -4.66 5.61 -6.01
CA VAL A 127 -4.13 4.48 -6.76
C VAL A 127 -3.88 4.89 -8.20
N HIS A 128 -2.66 4.68 -8.67
CA HIS A 128 -2.27 4.93 -10.06
C HIS A 128 -2.64 3.74 -10.96
N ASP A 129 -2.79 3.97 -12.25
CA ASP A 129 -3.08 2.94 -13.28
C ASP A 129 -4.42 2.18 -13.06
N VAL A 130 -5.43 2.82 -12.51
CA VAL A 130 -6.76 2.22 -12.31
C VAL A 130 -7.51 1.92 -13.62
N ASN A 131 -6.92 2.22 -14.77
CA ASN A 131 -7.36 1.71 -16.07
C ASN A 131 -6.99 0.23 -16.30
N ARG A 132 -6.16 -0.35 -15.44
CA ARG A 132 -5.87 -1.79 -15.42
C ARG A 132 -6.92 -2.53 -14.60
N GLU A 133 -7.28 -3.72 -15.05
CA GLU A 133 -8.37 -4.51 -14.46
C GLU A 133 -8.13 -4.85 -12.98
N VAL A 134 -6.90 -5.22 -12.61
CA VAL A 134 -6.56 -5.61 -11.25
C VAL A 134 -6.64 -4.42 -10.31
N GLU A 135 -6.02 -3.31 -10.68
CA GLU A 135 -6.03 -2.07 -9.90
C GLU A 135 -7.46 -1.54 -9.71
N ASP A 136 -8.29 -1.54 -10.76
CA ASP A 136 -9.70 -1.13 -10.68
C ASP A 136 -10.50 -2.03 -9.73
N LYS A 137 -10.42 -3.36 -9.90
CA LYS A 137 -11.18 -4.32 -9.08
C LYS A 137 -10.79 -4.25 -7.60
N PHE A 138 -9.49 -4.21 -7.30
CA PHE A 138 -9.02 -4.14 -5.91
C PHE A 138 -9.35 -2.78 -5.27
N SER A 139 -9.25 -1.69 -6.02
CA SER A 139 -9.66 -0.37 -5.53
C SER A 139 -11.15 -0.33 -5.18
N ARG A 140 -12.01 -0.85 -6.04
CA ARG A 140 -13.47 -0.90 -5.78
C ARG A 140 -13.84 -1.78 -4.59
N GLU A 141 -13.14 -2.89 -4.39
CA GLU A 141 -13.43 -3.82 -3.29
C GLU A 141 -12.93 -3.29 -1.95
N PHE A 142 -11.72 -2.75 -1.90
CA PHE A 142 -11.03 -2.45 -0.64
C PHE A 142 -10.92 -0.96 -0.29
N LEU A 143 -11.23 -0.07 -1.22
CA LEU A 143 -11.27 1.37 -0.98
C LEU A 143 -12.70 1.89 -1.13
N CYS A 144 -13.07 2.88 -0.32
CA CYS A 144 -14.32 3.60 -0.54
C CYS A 144 -14.15 4.56 -1.71
N GLU A 145 -15.13 4.65 -2.61
CA GLU A 145 -15.15 5.73 -3.59
C GLU A 145 -15.24 7.07 -2.85
N GLY A 146 -14.36 7.99 -3.18
CA GLY A 146 -14.43 9.36 -2.68
C GLY A 146 -15.72 10.02 -3.18
N THR A 147 -16.55 10.48 -2.28
CA THR A 147 -17.70 11.34 -2.59
C THR A 147 -17.27 12.79 -2.67
#